data_16ec22329952e6ed619c40ad2a577fae
#
_entry.id   16ec22329952e6ed619c40ad2a577fae
#
_cell.length_a   1.000
_cell.length_b   1.000
_cell.length_c   1.000
_cell.angle_alpha   90.00
_cell.angle_beta   90.00
_cell.angle_gamma   90.00
#
_symmetry.space_group_name_H-M   'P 1'
#
loop_
_entity.id
_entity.type
_entity.pdbx_description
1 polymer ?
#
loop_
_entity_poly.entity_id
_entity_poly.type
_entity_poly.pdbx_seq_one_letter_code
_entity_poly.pdbx_strand_id
1 'polypeptide(L)'
;MNQEYILAKEKFATIGIDTEKVMTELAEIPVSLHCWQGDDVCGFDSDGGPDGGIQTTGNYPGKANTPEELMADIEKVLSLDGGLHKLNLHASYAIFTEENKADRDTLRPEHFAPWVAFAKKHGMGIDFNPTFFSHPKAQGLTLSSPDEEIRSFWVRHGIACLKIAEYFANETGIPCVMNVWIPDGYKDIPADRIGPRARFMKSMDEILATPYDKTKVYITLESKVFGIGLESYTVGSAEFGMGYVLSRGIVPLMDNGHYHPTEMVSDKISSMLLFSEKLALHVTRAVRWDSDHVVRLDDETREIAKEIVASGRIKDIFLALDYFDASINRIAAWTAGLRNFRKALLIAMLTPNARFTELQNQGNLTELFVLQEEIKGYPWGAVYDEYCRRQGVPAGEQWYREVENYEKTVLVNRK
;
A
#
# COMPACT_ATOMS: atom_id res chain seq x y z
N MET A 1 10.39 3.58 32.82
CA MET A 1 11.02 4.13 31.60
C MET A 1 12.35 3.40 31.41
N ASN A 2 12.62 2.83 30.23
CA ASN A 2 13.88 2.10 29.99
C ASN A 2 15.05 3.09 29.97
N GLN A 3 16.18 2.73 30.57
CA GLN A 3 17.37 3.58 30.65
C GLN A 3 17.92 3.94 29.26
N GLU A 4 17.87 3.02 28.31
CA GLU A 4 18.28 3.26 26.92
C GLU A 4 17.46 4.35 26.27
N TYR A 5 16.14 4.36 26.50
CA TYR A 5 15.26 5.41 25.97
C TYR A 5 15.57 6.77 26.62
N ILE A 6 15.88 6.82 27.92
CA ILE A 6 16.24 8.10 28.58
C ILE A 6 17.48 8.71 27.91
N LEU A 7 18.52 7.92 27.67
CA LEU A 7 19.73 8.37 26.97
C LEU A 7 19.44 8.79 25.50
N ALA A 8 18.58 8.03 24.82
CA ALA A 8 18.15 8.39 23.47
C ALA A 8 17.40 9.73 23.46
N LYS A 9 16.46 9.93 24.36
CA LYS A 9 15.71 11.18 24.52
C LYS A 9 16.62 12.38 24.75
N GLU A 10 17.60 12.24 25.66
CA GLU A 10 18.60 13.28 25.91
C GLU A 10 19.42 13.59 24.66
N LYS A 11 19.85 12.53 23.93
CA LYS A 11 20.62 12.70 22.69
C LYS A 11 19.85 13.43 21.61
N PHE A 12 18.58 13.09 21.36
CA PHE A 12 17.73 13.78 20.38
C PHE A 12 17.38 15.21 20.80
N ALA A 13 17.24 15.49 22.11
CA ALA A 13 17.03 16.82 22.62
C ALA A 13 18.19 17.79 22.27
N THR A 14 19.44 17.28 22.14
CA THR A 14 20.60 18.12 21.74
C THR A 14 20.46 18.73 20.33
N ILE A 15 19.62 18.16 19.49
CA ILE A 15 19.33 18.66 18.12
C ILE A 15 17.91 19.23 18.01
N GLY A 16 17.25 19.48 19.14
CA GLY A 16 15.93 20.11 19.19
C GLY A 16 14.76 19.18 18.91
N ILE A 17 14.95 17.86 18.95
CA ILE A 17 13.88 16.88 18.70
C ILE A 17 13.27 16.40 20.02
N ASP A 18 11.94 16.50 20.11
CA ASP A 18 11.13 15.93 21.19
C ASP A 18 10.63 14.55 20.80
N THR A 19 11.27 13.50 21.35
CA THR A 19 10.92 12.12 21.05
C THR A 19 9.53 11.71 21.56
N GLU A 20 9.00 12.38 22.62
CA GLU A 20 7.65 12.13 23.14
C GLU A 20 6.60 12.55 22.10
N LYS A 21 6.78 13.76 21.55
CA LYS A 21 5.93 14.31 20.51
C LYS A 21 6.00 13.42 19.26
N VAL A 22 7.20 13.06 18.84
CA VAL A 22 7.41 12.18 17.65
C VAL A 22 6.68 10.86 17.79
N MET A 23 6.80 10.16 18.92
CA MET A 23 6.10 8.89 19.14
C MET A 23 4.58 9.05 19.14
N THR A 24 4.07 10.14 19.70
CA THR A 24 2.63 10.44 19.68
C THR A 24 2.13 10.69 18.25
N GLU A 25 2.85 11.50 17.49
CA GLU A 25 2.49 11.80 16.09
C GLU A 25 2.61 10.55 15.19
N LEU A 26 3.62 9.70 15.41
CA LEU A 26 3.79 8.44 14.67
C LEU A 26 2.60 7.49 14.89
N ALA A 27 2.07 7.44 16.11
CA ALA A 27 0.93 6.59 16.44
C ALA A 27 -0.35 7.00 15.69
N GLU A 28 -0.47 8.27 15.31
CA GLU A 28 -1.62 8.83 14.59
C GLU A 28 -1.51 8.69 13.06
N ILE A 29 -0.40 8.18 12.52
CA ILE A 29 -0.22 7.98 11.08
C ILE A 29 -0.80 6.63 10.68
N PRO A 30 -1.91 6.59 9.92
CA PRO A 30 -2.47 5.33 9.45
C PRO A 30 -1.60 4.73 8.34
N VAL A 31 -1.35 3.42 8.43
CA VAL A 31 -0.75 2.64 7.35
C VAL A 31 -1.76 1.61 6.89
N SER A 32 -2.05 1.59 5.60
CA SER A 32 -3.00 0.65 5.01
C SER A 32 -2.32 -0.71 4.81
N LEU A 33 -2.86 -1.74 5.46
CA LEU A 33 -2.35 -3.10 5.48
C LEU A 33 -3.05 -3.91 4.40
N HIS A 34 -2.30 -4.35 3.42
CA HIS A 34 -2.77 -5.17 2.32
C HIS A 34 -3.08 -6.60 2.76
N CYS A 35 -4.27 -7.11 2.46
CA CYS A 35 -4.70 -8.44 2.90
C CYS A 35 -4.04 -9.60 2.12
N TRP A 36 -3.60 -9.35 0.90
CA TRP A 36 -3.14 -10.38 -0.06
C TRP A 36 -1.78 -11.03 0.23
N GLN A 37 -1.04 -10.54 1.22
CA GLN A 37 0.15 -11.23 1.73
C GLN A 37 -0.20 -12.55 2.45
N GLY A 38 -1.40 -12.68 3.01
CA GLY A 38 -1.78 -13.85 3.83
C GLY A 38 -2.21 -15.07 3.01
N ASP A 39 -2.71 -14.85 1.79
CA ASP A 39 -3.32 -15.87 0.93
C ASP A 39 -2.72 -15.96 -0.49
N ASP A 40 -1.54 -15.33 -0.72
CA ASP A 40 -0.86 -15.33 -2.03
C ASP A 40 -1.69 -14.69 -3.15
N VAL A 41 -2.41 -13.60 -2.85
CA VAL A 41 -3.24 -12.85 -3.81
C VAL A 41 -4.38 -13.69 -4.42
N CYS A 42 -4.79 -14.78 -3.79
CA CYS A 42 -5.83 -15.68 -4.35
C CYS A 42 -7.22 -15.03 -4.31
N GLY A 43 -7.58 -14.40 -3.17
CA GLY A 43 -8.95 -13.96 -2.95
C GLY A 43 -9.93 -15.13 -2.73
N PHE A 44 -11.23 -14.83 -2.74
CA PHE A 44 -12.28 -15.81 -2.41
C PHE A 44 -13.42 -15.85 -3.44
N ASP A 45 -13.30 -15.16 -4.55
CA ASP A 45 -14.38 -15.07 -5.56
C ASP A 45 -14.24 -16.11 -6.68
N SER A 46 -13.10 -16.80 -6.79
CA SER A 46 -12.85 -17.85 -7.77
C SER A 46 -11.89 -18.91 -7.24
N ASP A 47 -11.94 -20.12 -7.83
CA ASP A 47 -11.01 -21.20 -7.52
C ASP A 47 -9.66 -21.06 -8.26
N GLY A 48 -9.46 -19.97 -9.03
CA GLY A 48 -8.24 -19.68 -9.80
C GLY A 48 -7.18 -18.99 -8.95
N GLY A 49 -5.90 -19.27 -9.25
CA GLY A 49 -4.79 -18.49 -8.70
C GLY A 49 -4.60 -17.15 -9.41
N PRO A 50 -3.66 -16.29 -8.95
CA PRO A 50 -3.37 -14.99 -9.56
C PRO A 50 -2.92 -15.14 -11.02
N ASP A 51 -3.32 -14.19 -11.86
CA ASP A 51 -2.94 -14.03 -13.26
C ASP A 51 -2.55 -12.56 -13.58
N GLY A 52 -2.56 -12.16 -14.84
CA GLY A 52 -2.25 -10.77 -15.21
C GLY A 52 -0.80 -10.37 -14.96
N GLY A 53 0.12 -11.33 -14.91
CA GLY A 53 1.53 -11.11 -14.60
C GLY A 53 1.85 -11.10 -13.11
N ILE A 54 0.87 -11.31 -12.25
CA ILE A 54 1.06 -11.44 -10.80
C ILE A 54 1.43 -12.88 -10.47
N GLN A 55 2.58 -13.08 -9.85
CA GLN A 55 3.07 -14.41 -9.47
C GLN A 55 3.66 -14.37 -8.06
N THR A 56 3.10 -15.16 -7.16
CA THR A 56 3.68 -15.37 -5.83
C THR A 56 4.78 -16.41 -5.91
N THR A 57 5.95 -16.11 -5.34
CA THR A 57 7.10 -17.00 -5.30
C THR A 57 7.22 -17.64 -3.94
N GLY A 58 7.50 -18.97 -3.95
CA GLY A 58 7.62 -19.78 -2.76
C GLY A 58 6.36 -20.59 -2.46
N ASN A 59 6.45 -21.40 -1.44
CA ASN A 59 5.39 -22.30 -0.99
C ASN A 59 5.45 -22.56 0.52
N TYR A 60 5.82 -21.53 1.30
CA TYR A 60 5.86 -21.66 2.75
C TYR A 60 4.49 -22.15 3.28
N PRO A 61 4.46 -23.13 4.20
CA PRO A 61 3.19 -23.69 4.68
C PRO A 61 2.36 -22.69 5.47
N GLY A 62 1.06 -22.97 5.62
CA GLY A 62 0.15 -22.19 6.46
C GLY A 62 -0.50 -20.99 5.78
N LYS A 63 -0.61 -21.00 4.43
CA LYS A 63 -1.41 -20.02 3.68
C LYS A 63 -2.85 -19.97 4.19
N ALA A 64 -3.45 -18.78 4.26
CA ALA A 64 -4.88 -18.64 4.53
C ALA A 64 -5.71 -19.12 3.31
N ASN A 65 -6.70 -19.96 3.56
CA ASN A 65 -7.56 -20.55 2.52
C ASN A 65 -9.02 -20.09 2.66
N THR A 66 -9.38 -19.46 3.77
CA THR A 66 -10.72 -18.93 4.03
C THR A 66 -10.66 -17.50 4.53
N PRO A 67 -11.75 -16.73 4.40
CA PRO A 67 -11.82 -15.38 4.97
C PRO A 67 -11.53 -15.34 6.47
N GLU A 68 -12.00 -16.34 7.22
CA GLU A 68 -11.81 -16.43 8.67
C GLU A 68 -10.33 -16.66 9.03
N GLU A 69 -9.63 -17.52 8.27
CA GLU A 69 -8.20 -17.74 8.45
C GLU A 69 -7.41 -16.48 8.14
N LEU A 70 -7.77 -15.77 7.06
CA LEU A 70 -7.11 -14.53 6.68
C LEU A 70 -7.37 -13.42 7.71
N MET A 71 -8.58 -13.28 8.21
CA MET A 71 -8.91 -12.33 9.28
C MET A 71 -8.11 -12.63 10.57
N ALA A 72 -7.96 -13.92 10.93
CA ALA A 72 -7.16 -14.32 12.08
C ALA A 72 -5.66 -13.97 11.89
N ASP A 73 -5.15 -14.12 10.68
CA ASP A 73 -3.76 -13.74 10.34
C ASP A 73 -3.56 -12.22 10.42
N ILE A 74 -4.51 -11.44 9.87
CA ILE A 74 -4.49 -9.98 9.98
C ILE A 74 -4.52 -9.58 11.47
N GLU A 75 -5.40 -10.16 12.28
CA GLU A 75 -5.50 -9.88 13.72
C GLU A 75 -4.17 -10.19 14.43
N LYS A 76 -3.49 -11.28 14.04
CA LYS A 76 -2.15 -11.60 14.57
C LYS A 76 -1.14 -10.52 14.19
N VAL A 77 -1.09 -10.07 12.94
CA VAL A 77 -0.19 -8.99 12.48
C VAL A 77 -0.46 -7.68 13.24
N LEU A 78 -1.74 -7.30 13.38
CA LEU A 78 -2.12 -6.10 14.14
C LEU A 78 -1.66 -6.15 15.61
N SER A 79 -1.59 -7.34 16.20
CA SER A 79 -1.07 -7.51 17.56
C SER A 79 0.47 -7.31 17.67
N LEU A 80 1.17 -7.22 16.55
CA LEU A 80 2.62 -7.15 16.46
C LEU A 80 3.15 -5.79 15.98
N ASP A 81 2.28 -4.88 15.54
CA ASP A 81 2.65 -3.52 15.13
C ASP A 81 1.75 -2.48 15.78
N GLY A 82 2.34 -1.36 16.21
CA GLY A 82 1.62 -0.30 16.91
C GLY A 82 1.17 0.84 15.99
N GLY A 83 0.21 1.62 16.46
CA GLY A 83 -0.34 2.79 15.76
C GLY A 83 -1.59 2.47 14.94
N LEU A 84 -2.05 3.44 14.16
CA LEU A 84 -3.25 3.31 13.35
C LEU A 84 -3.01 2.48 12.09
N HIS A 85 -4.01 1.68 11.73
CA HIS A 85 -4.02 0.88 10.51
C HIS A 85 -5.30 1.11 9.72
N LYS A 86 -5.25 0.84 8.42
CA LYS A 86 -6.40 0.59 7.56
C LYS A 86 -6.28 -0.81 6.97
N LEU A 87 -7.37 -1.39 6.53
CA LEU A 87 -7.37 -2.65 5.81
C LEU A 87 -7.44 -2.35 4.30
N ASN A 88 -6.53 -2.93 3.51
CA ASN A 88 -6.57 -2.81 2.06
C ASN A 88 -7.05 -4.12 1.45
N LEU A 89 -8.17 -4.07 0.71
CA LEU A 89 -8.80 -5.22 0.08
C LEU A 89 -8.78 -5.11 -1.44
N HIS A 90 -8.75 -6.26 -2.11
CA HIS A 90 -9.11 -6.39 -3.52
C HIS A 90 -10.58 -6.81 -3.68
N ALA A 91 -11.18 -6.53 -4.83
CA ALA A 91 -12.53 -6.96 -5.16
C ALA A 91 -12.68 -8.50 -5.18
N SER A 92 -11.57 -9.22 -5.45
CA SER A 92 -11.50 -10.69 -5.36
C SER A 92 -11.71 -11.26 -3.96
N TYR A 93 -11.68 -10.43 -2.92
CA TYR A 93 -11.96 -10.82 -1.53
C TYR A 93 -13.45 -10.74 -1.17
N ALA A 94 -14.34 -10.65 -2.16
CA ALA A 94 -15.78 -10.79 -1.96
C ALA A 94 -16.10 -12.15 -1.33
N ILE A 95 -16.99 -12.14 -0.33
CA ILE A 95 -17.42 -13.35 0.38
C ILE A 95 -18.84 -13.68 -0.05
N PHE A 96 -19.01 -14.84 -0.66
CA PHE A 96 -20.28 -15.29 -1.18
C PHE A 96 -20.94 -16.37 -0.29
N THR A 97 -22.26 -16.38 -0.30
CA THR A 97 -23.08 -17.51 0.09
C THR A 97 -23.64 -18.19 -1.17
N GLU A 98 -24.23 -19.36 -1.04
CA GLU A 98 -24.87 -20.05 -2.18
C GLU A 98 -25.98 -19.21 -2.85
N GLU A 99 -26.60 -18.30 -2.11
CA GLU A 99 -27.74 -17.49 -2.56
C GLU A 99 -27.34 -16.16 -3.19
N ASN A 100 -26.12 -15.65 -2.91
CA ASN A 100 -25.71 -14.31 -3.34
C ASN A 100 -24.49 -14.29 -4.27
N LYS A 101 -24.10 -15.42 -4.88
CA LYS A 101 -23.02 -15.45 -5.87
C LYS A 101 -23.21 -14.42 -6.95
N ALA A 102 -22.15 -13.71 -7.29
CA ALA A 102 -22.14 -12.63 -8.27
C ALA A 102 -20.86 -12.66 -9.10
N ASP A 103 -20.94 -12.24 -10.34
CA ASP A 103 -19.76 -11.96 -11.16
C ASP A 103 -19.19 -10.58 -10.81
N ARG A 104 -17.97 -10.29 -11.21
CA ARG A 104 -17.22 -9.06 -10.89
C ARG A 104 -18.02 -7.79 -11.22
N ASP A 105 -18.75 -7.75 -12.34
CA ASP A 105 -19.54 -6.58 -12.74
C ASP A 105 -20.88 -6.41 -12.02
N THR A 106 -21.22 -7.36 -11.14
CA THR A 106 -22.44 -7.35 -10.33
C THR A 106 -22.17 -7.45 -8.83
N LEU A 107 -20.93 -7.20 -8.41
CA LEU A 107 -20.55 -7.14 -6.99
C LEU A 107 -21.36 -6.07 -6.26
N ARG A 108 -21.64 -6.33 -4.99
CA ARG A 108 -22.45 -5.48 -4.12
C ARG A 108 -21.85 -5.34 -2.73
N PRO A 109 -22.20 -4.28 -1.98
CA PRO A 109 -21.71 -4.03 -0.62
C PRO A 109 -21.84 -5.22 0.34
N GLU A 110 -22.94 -5.98 0.25
CA GLU A 110 -23.18 -7.12 1.14
C GLU A 110 -22.12 -8.23 1.06
N HIS A 111 -21.45 -8.38 -0.08
CA HIS A 111 -20.35 -9.35 -0.25
C HIS A 111 -19.12 -9.00 0.58
N PHE A 112 -19.06 -7.79 1.11
CA PHE A 112 -17.95 -7.30 1.94
C PHE A 112 -18.36 -6.99 3.38
N ALA A 113 -19.62 -7.28 3.77
CA ALA A 113 -20.10 -7.01 5.12
C ALA A 113 -19.27 -7.67 6.24
N PRO A 114 -18.74 -8.91 6.09
CA PRO A 114 -17.84 -9.49 7.09
C PRO A 114 -16.55 -8.69 7.28
N TRP A 115 -15.97 -8.15 6.20
CA TRP A 115 -14.78 -7.30 6.26
C TRP A 115 -15.06 -5.97 6.96
N VAL A 116 -16.23 -5.38 6.72
CA VAL A 116 -16.67 -4.16 7.43
C VAL A 116 -16.82 -4.43 8.92
N ALA A 117 -17.43 -5.56 9.29
CA ALA A 117 -17.56 -5.95 10.69
C ALA A 117 -16.18 -6.13 11.35
N PHE A 118 -15.24 -6.77 10.66
CA PHE A 118 -13.86 -6.93 11.11
C PHE A 118 -13.16 -5.57 11.27
N ALA A 119 -13.22 -4.70 10.27
CA ALA A 119 -12.60 -3.39 10.32
C ALA A 119 -13.16 -2.53 11.48
N LYS A 120 -14.47 -2.52 11.67
CA LYS A 120 -15.14 -1.82 12.79
C LYS A 120 -14.70 -2.36 14.15
N LYS A 121 -14.55 -3.68 14.30
CA LYS A 121 -14.04 -4.32 15.53
C LYS A 121 -12.66 -3.79 15.91
N HIS A 122 -11.81 -3.51 14.92
CA HIS A 122 -10.42 -3.04 15.11
C HIS A 122 -10.27 -1.51 14.94
N GLY A 123 -11.35 -0.77 14.76
CA GLY A 123 -11.30 0.69 14.58
C GLY A 123 -10.61 1.14 13.30
N MET A 124 -10.63 0.31 12.26
CA MET A 124 -9.95 0.55 10.97
C MET A 124 -10.92 1.06 9.91
N GLY A 125 -10.40 1.90 8.99
CA GLY A 125 -11.00 2.12 7.68
C GLY A 125 -10.62 1.02 6.70
N ILE A 126 -11.27 1.01 5.53
CA ILE A 126 -10.99 0.07 4.44
C ILE A 126 -10.61 0.85 3.19
N ASP A 127 -9.47 0.50 2.57
CA ASP A 127 -9.11 0.89 1.22
C ASP A 127 -9.42 -0.24 0.24
N PHE A 128 -9.59 0.06 -1.04
CA PHE A 128 -10.15 -0.89 -1.98
C PHE A 128 -9.50 -0.85 -3.36
N ASN A 129 -9.22 -2.03 -3.91
CA ASN A 129 -8.69 -2.18 -5.26
C ASN A 129 -9.68 -2.95 -6.12
N PRO A 130 -10.30 -2.33 -7.13
CA PRO A 130 -10.98 -3.06 -8.19
C PRO A 130 -10.00 -4.03 -8.87
N THR A 131 -10.31 -5.30 -8.86
CA THR A 131 -9.41 -6.35 -9.36
C THR A 131 -9.68 -6.59 -10.84
N PHE A 132 -8.82 -6.09 -11.72
CA PHE A 132 -8.92 -6.25 -13.18
C PHE A 132 -8.08 -7.43 -13.71
N PHE A 133 -7.85 -8.43 -12.88
CA PHE A 133 -7.08 -9.64 -13.17
C PHE A 133 -7.74 -10.88 -12.52
N SER A 134 -7.17 -12.06 -12.72
CA SER A 134 -7.69 -13.32 -12.16
C SER A 134 -9.17 -13.56 -12.50
N HIS A 135 -9.51 -13.41 -13.78
CA HIS A 135 -10.87 -13.59 -14.28
C HIS A 135 -10.84 -14.01 -15.76
N PRO A 136 -11.75 -14.87 -16.26
CA PRO A 136 -11.76 -15.29 -17.68
C PRO A 136 -11.79 -14.13 -18.69
N LYS A 137 -12.42 -13.01 -18.34
CA LYS A 137 -12.45 -11.80 -19.18
C LYS A 137 -11.20 -10.91 -19.05
N ALA A 138 -10.22 -11.29 -18.22
CA ALA A 138 -8.95 -10.61 -18.07
C ALA A 138 -7.79 -11.27 -18.82
N GLN A 139 -8.05 -12.31 -19.65
CA GLN A 139 -7.03 -13.01 -20.43
C GLN A 139 -6.38 -12.17 -21.55
N GLY A 140 -6.75 -10.91 -21.66
CA GLY A 140 -6.22 -9.93 -22.59
C GLY A 140 -6.32 -8.54 -22.01
N LEU A 141 -6.67 -7.57 -22.85
CA LEU A 141 -6.92 -6.21 -22.37
C LEU A 141 -8.27 -6.13 -21.64
N THR A 142 -8.31 -5.36 -20.56
CA THR A 142 -9.49 -5.14 -19.70
C THR A 142 -10.19 -3.82 -20.02
N LEU A 143 -9.97 -2.76 -19.26
CA LEU A 143 -10.52 -1.42 -19.49
C LEU A 143 -10.04 -0.77 -20.81
N SER A 144 -8.98 -1.28 -21.39
CA SER A 144 -8.46 -0.82 -22.70
C SER A 144 -8.82 -1.76 -23.86
N SER A 145 -9.65 -2.76 -23.64
CA SER A 145 -10.04 -3.75 -24.64
C SER A 145 -10.68 -3.10 -25.88
N PRO A 146 -10.32 -3.53 -27.09
CA PRO A 146 -11.07 -3.16 -28.31
C PRO A 146 -12.44 -3.85 -28.39
N ASP A 147 -12.64 -4.95 -27.67
CA ASP A 147 -13.91 -5.61 -27.55
C ASP A 147 -14.82 -4.83 -26.59
N GLU A 148 -15.92 -4.32 -27.12
CA GLU A 148 -16.86 -3.48 -26.38
C GLU A 148 -17.58 -4.25 -25.26
N GLU A 149 -17.83 -5.55 -25.42
CA GLU A 149 -18.48 -6.36 -24.40
C GLU A 149 -17.54 -6.55 -23.21
N ILE A 150 -16.28 -6.89 -23.45
CA ILE A 150 -15.25 -7.02 -22.41
C ILE A 150 -15.03 -5.68 -21.70
N ARG A 151 -14.86 -4.60 -22.46
CA ARG A 151 -14.62 -3.29 -21.89
C ARG A 151 -15.80 -2.81 -21.05
N SER A 152 -17.04 -2.98 -21.52
CA SER A 152 -18.25 -2.62 -20.77
C SER A 152 -18.45 -3.44 -19.52
N PHE A 153 -18.06 -4.73 -19.51
CA PHE A 153 -18.05 -5.55 -18.31
C PHE A 153 -17.13 -4.94 -17.24
N TRP A 154 -15.91 -4.58 -17.61
CA TRP A 154 -14.94 -4.00 -16.68
C TRP A 154 -15.31 -2.58 -16.23
N VAL A 155 -15.97 -1.78 -17.06
CA VAL A 155 -16.53 -0.47 -16.65
C VAL A 155 -17.62 -0.68 -15.59
N ARG A 156 -18.56 -1.64 -15.79
CA ARG A 156 -19.57 -1.95 -14.77
C ARG A 156 -18.93 -2.45 -13.48
N HIS A 157 -17.87 -3.27 -13.57
CA HIS A 157 -17.09 -3.68 -12.40
C HIS A 157 -16.50 -2.48 -11.63
N GLY A 158 -15.85 -1.55 -12.34
CA GLY A 158 -15.32 -0.33 -11.72
C GLY A 158 -16.40 0.51 -11.04
N ILE A 159 -17.59 0.63 -11.67
CA ILE A 159 -18.74 1.32 -11.07
C ILE A 159 -19.27 0.59 -9.81
N ALA A 160 -19.34 -0.73 -9.85
CA ALA A 160 -19.72 -1.53 -8.69
C ALA A 160 -18.73 -1.33 -7.53
N CYS A 161 -17.43 -1.36 -7.83
CA CYS A 161 -16.37 -1.12 -6.85
C CYS A 161 -16.42 0.29 -6.23
N LEU A 162 -16.76 1.30 -7.01
CA LEU A 162 -16.93 2.67 -6.50
C LEU A 162 -18.06 2.74 -5.45
N LYS A 163 -19.18 2.06 -5.68
CA LYS A 163 -20.29 1.97 -4.70
C LYS A 163 -19.89 1.20 -3.45
N ILE A 164 -19.07 0.16 -3.61
CA ILE A 164 -18.53 -0.61 -2.48
C ILE A 164 -17.53 0.25 -1.67
N ALA A 165 -16.67 1.02 -2.31
CA ALA A 165 -15.76 1.95 -1.65
C ALA A 165 -16.51 3.01 -0.83
N GLU A 166 -17.61 3.54 -1.38
CA GLU A 166 -18.48 4.48 -0.66
C GLU A 166 -19.19 3.82 0.55
N TYR A 167 -19.63 2.57 0.39
CA TYR A 167 -20.14 1.78 1.49
C TYR A 167 -19.12 1.60 2.61
N PHE A 168 -17.85 1.27 2.30
CA PHE A 168 -16.80 1.15 3.30
C PHE A 168 -16.59 2.44 4.07
N ALA A 169 -16.51 3.57 3.38
CA ALA A 169 -16.33 4.86 4.03
C ALA A 169 -17.54 5.24 4.91
N ASN A 170 -18.75 4.93 4.48
CA ASN A 170 -19.96 5.19 5.25
C ASN A 170 -20.03 4.35 6.52
N GLU A 171 -19.71 3.05 6.42
CA GLU A 171 -19.82 2.11 7.54
C GLU A 171 -18.71 2.28 8.58
N THR A 172 -17.50 2.60 8.14
CA THR A 172 -16.35 2.77 9.04
C THR A 172 -16.20 4.20 9.57
N GLY A 173 -16.80 5.18 8.89
CA GLY A 173 -16.63 6.60 9.18
C GLY A 173 -15.23 7.14 8.76
N ILE A 174 -14.43 6.34 8.06
CA ILE A 174 -13.08 6.68 7.62
C ILE A 174 -13.05 6.67 6.09
N PRO A 175 -12.53 7.70 5.43
CA PRO A 175 -12.46 7.74 3.97
C PRO A 175 -11.76 6.53 3.36
N CYS A 176 -12.26 6.05 2.22
CA CYS A 176 -11.71 4.95 1.45
C CYS A 176 -10.87 5.47 0.29
N VAL A 177 -9.67 4.95 0.11
CA VAL A 177 -8.91 5.09 -1.13
C VAL A 177 -9.29 3.94 -2.05
N MET A 178 -9.82 4.26 -3.24
CA MET A 178 -10.12 3.27 -4.26
C MET A 178 -9.05 3.33 -5.35
N ASN A 179 -8.18 2.34 -5.39
CA ASN A 179 -7.03 2.32 -6.29
C ASN A 179 -7.33 1.54 -7.57
N VAL A 180 -7.27 2.19 -8.71
CA VAL A 180 -7.41 1.55 -10.03
C VAL A 180 -6.02 1.23 -10.59
N TRP A 181 -5.77 -0.07 -10.79
CA TRP A 181 -4.62 -0.62 -11.47
C TRP A 181 -5.09 -1.64 -12.52
N ILE A 182 -4.48 -1.65 -13.72
CA ILE A 182 -4.80 -2.61 -14.78
C ILE A 182 -3.54 -3.30 -15.30
N PRO A 183 -3.62 -4.61 -15.61
CA PRO A 183 -2.50 -5.37 -16.18
C PRO A 183 -2.40 -5.23 -17.70
N ASP A 184 -3.07 -4.25 -18.30
CA ASP A 184 -3.22 -4.14 -19.76
C ASP A 184 -1.91 -3.74 -20.45
N GLY A 185 -1.54 -4.49 -21.50
CA GLY A 185 -0.35 -4.21 -22.28
C GLY A 185 -0.06 -5.31 -23.29
N TYR A 186 1.14 -5.28 -23.87
CA TYR A 186 1.57 -6.29 -24.84
C TYR A 186 3.00 -6.73 -24.56
N LYS A 187 3.21 -8.03 -24.65
CA LYS A 187 4.54 -8.64 -24.54
C LYS A 187 5.42 -8.24 -25.73
N ASP A 188 4.91 -8.34 -26.94
CA ASP A 188 5.63 -8.10 -28.19
C ASP A 188 4.81 -7.28 -29.18
N ILE A 189 5.51 -6.57 -30.07
CA ILE A 189 5.04 -5.98 -31.33
C ILE A 189 3.74 -5.18 -31.21
N PRO A 190 3.64 -4.16 -30.33
CA PRO A 190 2.48 -3.29 -30.30
C PRO A 190 2.46 -2.39 -31.55
N ALA A 191 1.46 -2.56 -32.42
CA ALA A 191 1.31 -1.73 -33.62
C ALA A 191 0.61 -0.40 -33.34
N ASP A 192 -0.38 -0.42 -32.42
CA ASP A 192 -1.12 0.75 -31.97
C ASP A 192 -0.94 0.95 -30.47
N ARG A 193 -0.33 2.06 -30.06
CA ARG A 193 -0.13 2.43 -28.67
C ARG A 193 -1.09 3.50 -28.17
N ILE A 194 -1.73 4.23 -29.09
CA ILE A 194 -2.70 5.30 -28.76
C ILE A 194 -4.07 4.70 -28.48
N GLY A 195 -4.54 3.78 -29.32
CA GLY A 195 -5.89 3.22 -29.23
C GLY A 195 -6.21 2.59 -27.87
N PRO A 196 -5.39 1.68 -27.32
CA PRO A 196 -5.63 1.13 -25.98
C PRO A 196 -5.67 2.21 -24.89
N ARG A 197 -4.76 3.18 -24.90
CA ARG A 197 -4.76 4.30 -23.95
C ARG A 197 -6.00 5.17 -24.07
N ALA A 198 -6.45 5.47 -25.29
CA ALA A 198 -7.68 6.23 -25.52
C ALA A 198 -8.92 5.48 -24.99
N ARG A 199 -8.97 4.16 -25.17
CA ARG A 199 -10.06 3.33 -24.62
C ARG A 199 -10.00 3.26 -23.10
N PHE A 200 -8.81 3.12 -22.51
CA PHE A 200 -8.64 3.17 -21.06
C PHE A 200 -9.10 4.51 -20.48
N MET A 201 -8.67 5.61 -21.08
CA MET A 201 -9.11 6.95 -20.68
C MET A 201 -10.65 7.07 -20.73
N LYS A 202 -11.28 6.61 -21.83
CA LYS A 202 -12.74 6.61 -21.98
C LYS A 202 -13.42 5.77 -20.90
N SER A 203 -12.91 4.56 -20.62
CA SER A 203 -13.45 3.67 -19.60
C SER A 203 -13.36 4.27 -18.20
N MET A 204 -12.25 4.91 -17.87
CA MET A 204 -12.09 5.63 -16.63
C MET A 204 -13.03 6.83 -16.53
N ASP A 205 -13.20 7.59 -17.60
CA ASP A 205 -14.15 8.70 -17.63
C ASP A 205 -15.60 8.22 -17.43
N GLU A 206 -15.97 7.04 -17.96
CA GLU A 206 -17.28 6.42 -17.73
C GLU A 206 -17.46 6.02 -16.23
N ILE A 207 -16.43 5.46 -15.58
CA ILE A 207 -16.45 5.15 -14.15
C ILE A 207 -16.59 6.43 -13.31
N LEU A 208 -15.78 7.45 -13.61
CA LEU A 208 -15.78 8.73 -12.89
C LEU A 208 -17.06 9.56 -13.08
N ALA A 209 -17.83 9.29 -14.13
CA ALA A 209 -19.15 9.92 -14.34
C ALA A 209 -20.20 9.43 -13.33
N THR A 210 -19.96 8.31 -12.63
CA THR A 210 -20.85 7.84 -11.56
C THR A 210 -20.78 8.80 -10.38
N PRO A 211 -21.90 9.33 -9.90
CA PRO A 211 -21.90 10.19 -8.71
C PRO A 211 -21.40 9.45 -7.47
N TYR A 212 -20.51 10.08 -6.70
CA TYR A 212 -20.01 9.61 -5.41
C TYR A 212 -19.58 10.78 -4.53
N ASP A 213 -19.49 10.56 -3.23
CA ASP A 213 -19.02 11.55 -2.27
C ASP A 213 -17.47 11.63 -2.28
N LYS A 214 -16.95 12.69 -2.91
CA LYS A 214 -15.51 12.93 -3.04
C LYS A 214 -14.80 13.23 -1.71
N THR A 215 -15.53 13.46 -0.63
CA THR A 215 -14.96 13.61 0.71
C THR A 215 -14.77 12.28 1.41
N LYS A 216 -15.43 11.22 0.91
CA LYS A 216 -15.43 9.87 1.47
C LYS A 216 -14.63 8.88 0.63
N VAL A 217 -14.61 9.06 -0.69
CA VAL A 217 -13.86 8.17 -1.60
C VAL A 217 -12.86 8.97 -2.39
N TYR A 218 -11.60 8.58 -2.26
CA TYR A 218 -10.48 9.10 -3.05
C TYR A 218 -10.10 8.09 -4.12
N ILE A 219 -10.50 8.37 -5.35
CA ILE A 219 -10.13 7.52 -6.49
C ILE A 219 -8.70 7.82 -6.87
N THR A 220 -7.89 6.77 -6.99
CA THR A 220 -6.50 6.84 -7.45
C THR A 220 -6.33 6.06 -8.74
N LEU A 221 -5.30 6.39 -9.49
CA LEU A 221 -4.83 5.60 -10.62
C LEU A 221 -3.35 5.28 -10.38
N GLU A 222 -3.06 3.99 -10.32
CA GLU A 222 -1.73 3.45 -10.18
C GLU A 222 -1.15 3.12 -11.55
N SER A 223 0.05 3.62 -11.82
CA SER A 223 0.78 3.27 -13.03
C SER A 223 1.42 1.89 -12.92
N LYS A 224 1.71 1.30 -14.07
CA LYS A 224 2.48 0.06 -14.19
C LYS A 224 3.73 0.34 -15.00
N VAL A 225 4.84 -0.31 -14.62
CA VAL A 225 6.05 -0.40 -15.44
C VAL A 225 5.98 -1.69 -16.29
N PHE A 226 7.01 -2.02 -17.01
CA PHE A 226 7.12 -3.33 -17.67
C PHE A 226 7.02 -4.48 -16.66
N GLY A 227 6.58 -5.65 -17.13
CA GLY A 227 6.45 -6.85 -16.32
C GLY A 227 6.17 -8.06 -17.20
N ILE A 228 5.87 -9.22 -16.61
CA ILE A 228 5.54 -10.44 -17.35
C ILE A 228 4.29 -10.18 -18.20
N GLY A 229 4.43 -10.35 -19.53
CA GLY A 229 3.36 -10.10 -20.51
C GLY A 229 3.22 -8.64 -20.93
N LEU A 230 4.03 -7.72 -20.41
CA LEU A 230 3.99 -6.28 -20.67
C LEU A 230 5.37 -5.72 -21.07
N GLU A 231 6.25 -6.54 -21.59
CA GLU A 231 7.67 -6.19 -21.80
C GLU A 231 7.86 -5.09 -22.85
N SER A 232 6.98 -5.04 -23.87
CA SER A 232 7.10 -4.05 -24.94
C SER A 232 6.16 -2.85 -24.79
N TYR A 233 5.07 -2.99 -24.06
CA TYR A 233 4.05 -1.93 -23.96
C TYR A 233 3.14 -2.11 -22.75
N THR A 234 3.09 -1.09 -21.93
CA THR A 234 2.14 -0.94 -20.82
C THR A 234 1.14 0.17 -21.12
N VAL A 235 -0.15 -0.12 -21.06
CA VAL A 235 -1.21 0.85 -21.31
C VAL A 235 -1.20 1.94 -20.24
N GLY A 236 -1.23 1.54 -18.96
CA GLY A 236 -1.23 2.42 -17.80
C GLY A 236 0.18 2.83 -17.37
N SER A 237 1.01 3.39 -18.29
CA SER A 237 2.35 3.87 -17.92
C SER A 237 2.32 5.07 -16.98
N ALA A 238 3.45 5.39 -16.35
CA ALA A 238 3.58 6.53 -15.43
C ALA A 238 3.16 7.85 -16.06
N GLU A 239 3.57 8.10 -17.32
CA GLU A 239 3.23 9.33 -18.04
C GLU A 239 1.71 9.42 -18.33
N PHE A 240 1.09 8.28 -18.69
CA PHE A 240 -0.36 8.21 -18.87
C PHE A 240 -1.07 8.47 -17.56
N GLY A 241 -0.67 7.76 -16.49
CA GLY A 241 -1.26 7.88 -15.16
C GLY A 241 -1.21 9.31 -14.63
N MET A 242 -0.02 9.92 -14.60
CA MET A 242 0.16 11.30 -14.15
C MET A 242 -0.66 12.29 -14.99
N GLY A 243 -0.59 12.19 -16.31
CA GLY A 243 -1.37 13.06 -17.20
C GLY A 243 -2.88 12.92 -16.96
N TYR A 244 -3.37 11.71 -16.81
CA TYR A 244 -4.78 11.43 -16.57
C TYR A 244 -5.24 11.97 -15.20
N VAL A 245 -4.57 11.62 -14.10
CA VAL A 245 -5.02 12.02 -12.76
C VAL A 245 -5.04 13.53 -12.57
N LEU A 246 -4.01 14.23 -13.07
CA LEU A 246 -3.95 15.70 -13.00
C LEU A 246 -5.04 16.35 -13.87
N SER A 247 -5.33 15.79 -15.05
CA SER A 247 -6.39 16.32 -15.93
C SER A 247 -7.81 16.07 -15.43
N ARG A 248 -8.02 15.13 -14.52
CA ARG A 248 -9.33 14.76 -13.94
C ARG A 248 -9.49 15.16 -12.49
N GLY A 249 -8.44 15.65 -11.84
CA GLY A 249 -8.45 16.06 -10.42
C GLY A 249 -8.72 14.88 -9.47
N ILE A 250 -8.24 13.68 -9.82
CA ILE A 250 -8.19 12.52 -8.93
C ILE A 250 -6.78 12.36 -8.34
N VAL A 251 -6.61 11.46 -7.39
CA VAL A 251 -5.36 11.35 -6.62
C VAL A 251 -4.34 10.50 -7.36
N PRO A 252 -3.11 10.98 -7.60
CA PRO A 252 -2.04 10.14 -8.11
C PRO A 252 -1.64 9.09 -7.06
N LEU A 253 -1.46 7.85 -7.50
CA LEU A 253 -0.84 6.79 -6.68
C LEU A 253 0.48 6.38 -7.31
N MET A 254 1.53 6.39 -6.49
CA MET A 254 2.86 5.94 -6.88
C MET A 254 3.22 4.69 -6.08
N ASP A 255 3.38 3.57 -6.79
CA ASP A 255 4.04 2.38 -6.27
C ASP A 255 5.53 2.45 -6.61
N ASN A 256 6.40 2.27 -5.62
CA ASN A 256 7.85 2.39 -5.88
C ASN A 256 8.44 1.18 -6.63
N GLY A 257 7.68 0.10 -6.80
CA GLY A 257 8.01 -1.01 -7.69
C GLY A 257 7.62 -0.77 -9.16
N HIS A 258 6.77 0.22 -9.43
CA HIS A 258 6.18 0.47 -10.75
C HIS A 258 6.91 1.55 -11.56
N TYR A 259 8.19 1.79 -11.27
CA TYR A 259 9.07 2.69 -12.02
C TYR A 259 10.31 1.95 -12.51
N HIS A 260 10.99 2.54 -13.49
CA HIS A 260 12.25 1.97 -13.95
C HIS A 260 13.25 1.90 -12.77
N PRO A 261 14.08 0.84 -12.64
CA PRO A 261 14.99 0.66 -11.49
C PRO A 261 15.99 1.80 -11.23
N THR A 262 16.16 2.71 -12.19
CA THR A 262 16.99 3.92 -12.02
C THR A 262 16.18 5.14 -11.57
N GLU A 263 14.88 5.03 -11.45
CA GLU A 263 14.01 6.09 -10.97
C GLU A 263 13.67 5.88 -9.50
N MET A 264 13.77 6.96 -8.70
CA MET A 264 13.45 6.93 -7.28
C MET A 264 12.09 7.60 -7.04
N VAL A 265 11.16 6.89 -6.39
CA VAL A 265 9.85 7.45 -6.06
C VAL A 265 9.97 8.56 -5.03
N SER A 266 10.94 8.48 -4.13
CA SER A 266 11.23 9.54 -3.16
C SER A 266 11.39 10.91 -3.84
N ASP A 267 12.10 10.99 -4.97
CA ASP A 267 12.29 12.23 -5.74
C ASP A 267 10.99 12.78 -6.38
N LYS A 268 9.99 11.93 -6.58
CA LYS A 268 8.73 12.29 -7.23
C LYS A 268 7.70 12.89 -6.24
N ILE A 269 7.79 12.58 -4.95
CA ILE A 269 6.81 12.95 -3.92
C ILE A 269 6.62 14.46 -3.85
N SER A 270 7.70 15.21 -3.67
CA SER A 270 7.64 16.66 -3.54
C SER A 270 7.12 17.32 -4.83
N SER A 271 7.49 16.80 -5.99
CA SER A 271 7.02 17.28 -7.29
C SER A 271 5.50 17.09 -7.42
N MET A 272 4.99 15.89 -7.14
CA MET A 272 3.56 15.60 -7.28
C MET A 272 2.69 16.39 -6.29
N LEU A 273 3.19 16.66 -5.08
CA LEU A 273 2.49 17.47 -4.07
C LEU A 273 2.33 18.96 -4.47
N LEU A 274 3.03 19.45 -5.49
CA LEU A 274 2.83 20.77 -6.06
C LEU A 274 1.64 20.84 -7.01
N PHE A 275 1.24 19.72 -7.59
CA PHE A 275 0.17 19.64 -8.59
C PHE A 275 -1.09 18.92 -8.10
N SER A 276 -1.00 18.22 -6.96
CA SER A 276 -2.12 17.50 -6.35
C SER A 276 -2.30 17.85 -4.88
N GLU A 277 -3.55 17.98 -4.45
CA GLU A 277 -3.87 18.22 -3.03
C GLU A 277 -3.60 16.98 -2.16
N LYS A 278 -3.71 15.81 -2.72
CA LYS A 278 -3.47 14.53 -2.07
C LYS A 278 -2.55 13.65 -2.92
N LEU A 279 -1.85 12.75 -2.27
CA LEU A 279 -1.01 11.74 -2.89
C LEU A 279 -1.27 10.38 -2.23
N ALA A 280 -1.16 9.31 -2.97
CA ALA A 280 -1.16 7.95 -2.43
C ALA A 280 0.15 7.24 -2.78
N LEU A 281 0.62 6.41 -1.85
CA LEU A 281 1.81 5.59 -2.03
C LEU A 281 1.49 4.14 -1.73
N HIS A 282 1.88 3.25 -2.63
CA HIS A 282 2.09 1.84 -2.36
C HIS A 282 3.58 1.61 -2.16
N VAL A 283 3.96 1.15 -0.97
CA VAL A 283 5.36 0.93 -0.61
C VAL A 283 5.65 -0.56 -0.68
N THR A 284 6.55 -0.90 -1.57
CA THR A 284 7.09 -2.24 -1.79
C THR A 284 8.62 -2.19 -1.79
N ARG A 285 9.27 -3.28 -2.12
CA ARG A 285 10.70 -3.31 -2.42
C ARG A 285 10.92 -3.96 -3.78
N ALA A 286 11.07 -3.15 -4.80
CA ALA A 286 11.48 -3.62 -6.11
C ALA A 286 12.93 -4.13 -6.09
N VAL A 287 13.18 -5.29 -6.72
CA VAL A 287 14.53 -5.83 -6.90
C VAL A 287 14.83 -5.90 -8.39
N ARG A 288 15.37 -4.81 -8.94
CA ARG A 288 15.74 -4.63 -10.35
C ARG A 288 14.57 -4.51 -11.33
N TRP A 289 13.36 -4.88 -10.93
CA TRP A 289 12.13 -4.78 -11.69
C TRP A 289 10.93 -4.88 -10.74
N ASP A 290 9.72 -4.71 -11.23
CA ASP A 290 8.48 -4.87 -10.49
C ASP A 290 8.33 -6.30 -9.96
N SER A 291 8.62 -6.53 -8.70
CA SER A 291 8.72 -7.85 -8.08
C SER A 291 8.20 -7.93 -6.63
N ASP A 292 7.54 -6.91 -6.15
CA ASP A 292 6.73 -6.84 -4.92
C ASP A 292 7.32 -7.58 -3.70
N HIS A 293 8.61 -7.35 -3.42
CA HIS A 293 9.26 -7.93 -2.25
C HIS A 293 8.90 -7.21 -0.95
N VAL A 294 9.02 -7.94 0.15
CA VAL A 294 8.83 -7.41 1.51
C VAL A 294 9.67 -6.14 1.74
N VAL A 295 9.03 -5.10 2.23
CA VAL A 295 9.67 -3.83 2.58
C VAL A 295 10.76 -4.04 3.62
N ARG A 296 11.96 -3.56 3.31
CA ARG A 296 13.11 -3.54 4.21
C ARG A 296 13.41 -2.11 4.66
N LEU A 297 14.14 -1.98 5.75
CA LEU A 297 14.66 -0.69 6.19
C LEU A 297 15.95 -0.36 5.40
N ASP A 298 15.79 -0.28 4.08
CA ASP A 298 16.86 0.07 3.14
C ASP A 298 16.83 1.56 2.77
N ASP A 299 17.71 1.96 1.88
CA ASP A 299 17.87 3.37 1.55
C ASP A 299 16.64 3.95 0.85
N GLU A 300 16.01 3.19 -0.07
CA GLU A 300 14.80 3.67 -0.77
C GLU A 300 13.64 3.91 0.20
N THR A 301 13.35 2.94 1.06
CA THR A 301 12.27 3.07 2.07
C THR A 301 12.54 4.25 3.01
N ARG A 302 13.79 4.49 3.39
CA ARG A 302 14.17 5.61 4.26
C ARG A 302 14.05 6.96 3.55
N GLU A 303 14.44 7.05 2.27
CA GLU A 303 14.30 8.28 1.48
C GLU A 303 12.82 8.59 1.18
N ILE A 304 11.97 7.59 0.89
CA ILE A 304 10.52 7.78 0.77
C ILE A 304 9.96 8.37 2.06
N ALA A 305 10.26 7.77 3.21
CA ALA A 305 9.78 8.27 4.51
C ALA A 305 10.30 9.69 4.82
N LYS A 306 11.55 9.98 4.47
CA LYS A 306 12.16 11.31 4.62
C LYS A 306 11.41 12.36 3.79
N GLU A 307 11.13 12.08 2.51
CA GLU A 307 10.40 13.01 1.66
C GLU A 307 8.94 13.22 2.13
N ILE A 308 8.26 12.16 2.59
CA ILE A 308 6.93 12.27 3.21
C ILE A 308 6.94 13.26 4.37
N VAL A 309 7.89 13.10 5.29
CA VAL A 309 7.98 13.93 6.51
C VAL A 309 8.49 15.34 6.19
N ALA A 310 9.53 15.46 5.37
CA ALA A 310 10.14 16.75 5.00
C ALA A 310 9.18 17.64 4.20
N SER A 311 8.23 17.06 3.46
CA SER A 311 7.19 17.81 2.75
C SER A 311 6.29 18.65 3.68
N GLY A 312 6.22 18.29 4.97
CA GLY A 312 5.27 18.86 5.93
C GLY A 312 3.80 18.53 5.64
N ARG A 313 3.54 17.65 4.66
CA ARG A 313 2.20 17.31 4.15
C ARG A 313 1.81 15.84 4.39
N ILE A 314 2.38 15.20 5.41
CA ILE A 314 2.12 13.78 5.72
C ILE A 314 0.61 13.44 5.83
N LYS A 315 -0.21 14.39 6.28
CA LYS A 315 -1.68 14.23 6.38
C LYS A 315 -2.40 14.25 5.03
N ASP A 316 -1.70 14.65 3.98
CA ASP A 316 -2.21 14.67 2.61
C ASP A 316 -1.74 13.46 1.80
N ILE A 317 -0.99 12.55 2.43
CA ILE A 317 -0.42 11.37 1.79
C ILE A 317 -1.05 10.12 2.38
N PHE A 318 -1.74 9.34 1.54
CA PHE A 318 -2.25 8.03 1.91
C PHE A 318 -1.14 7.01 1.79
N LEU A 319 -0.86 6.31 2.89
CA LEU A 319 0.25 5.37 2.99
C LEU A 319 -0.27 3.94 3.00
N ALA A 320 0.13 3.14 2.04
CA ALA A 320 -0.18 1.72 1.97
C ALA A 320 1.06 0.89 1.66
N LEU A 321 1.01 -0.39 2.01
CA LEU A 321 2.01 -1.37 1.64
C LEU A 321 1.45 -2.22 0.49
N ASP A 322 2.34 -2.63 -0.42
CA ASP A 322 1.98 -3.53 -1.51
C ASP A 322 3.12 -4.50 -1.79
N TYR A 323 3.04 -5.68 -1.22
CA TYR A 323 3.97 -6.78 -1.46
C TYR A 323 3.33 -8.12 -1.11
N PHE A 324 3.89 -9.20 -1.63
CA PHE A 324 3.51 -10.56 -1.25
C PHE A 324 4.71 -11.50 -1.42
N ASP A 325 4.91 -12.35 -0.43
CA ASP A 325 6.06 -13.27 -0.36
C ASP A 325 5.63 -14.57 0.32
N ALA A 326 5.77 -15.67 -0.38
CA ALA A 326 5.53 -17.01 0.13
C ALA A 326 6.81 -17.85 0.27
N SER A 327 7.99 -17.23 0.18
CA SER A 327 9.27 -17.92 0.40
C SER A 327 9.63 -18.07 1.88
N ILE A 328 8.99 -17.29 2.74
CA ILE A 328 9.13 -17.31 4.21
C ILE A 328 7.75 -17.31 4.87
N ASN A 329 7.71 -17.44 6.19
CA ASN A 329 6.47 -17.32 6.97
C ASN A 329 5.75 -16.00 6.65
N ARG A 330 4.48 -16.08 6.20
CA ARG A 330 3.70 -14.93 5.72
C ARG A 330 3.44 -13.89 6.80
N ILE A 331 3.22 -14.33 8.04
CA ILE A 331 3.03 -13.43 9.19
C ILE A 331 4.31 -12.67 9.49
N ALA A 332 5.46 -13.35 9.42
CA ALA A 332 6.77 -12.72 9.62
C ALA A 332 7.07 -11.70 8.50
N ALA A 333 6.83 -12.07 7.23
CA ALA A 333 7.00 -11.17 6.09
C ALA A 333 6.14 -9.91 6.25
N TRP A 334 4.87 -10.09 6.54
CA TRP A 334 3.89 -9.02 6.73
C TRP A 334 4.26 -8.07 7.86
N THR A 335 4.53 -8.64 9.05
CA THR A 335 4.93 -7.88 10.23
C THR A 335 6.25 -7.13 10.02
N ALA A 336 7.25 -7.80 9.41
CA ALA A 336 8.55 -7.18 9.15
C ALA A 336 8.43 -5.95 8.24
N GLY A 337 7.70 -6.06 7.13
CA GLY A 337 7.52 -4.95 6.20
C GLY A 337 6.79 -3.77 6.83
N LEU A 338 5.69 -4.02 7.54
CA LEU A 338 4.93 -3.00 8.25
C LEU A 338 5.80 -2.26 9.29
N ARG A 339 6.50 -3.01 10.16
CA ARG A 339 7.40 -2.45 11.17
C ARG A 339 8.58 -1.70 10.54
N ASN A 340 9.12 -2.16 9.42
CA ASN A 340 10.22 -1.48 8.73
C ASN A 340 9.76 -0.13 8.16
N PHE A 341 8.57 -0.05 7.60
CA PHE A 341 8.04 1.23 7.13
C PHE A 341 7.78 2.19 8.29
N ARG A 342 7.22 1.73 9.43
CA ARG A 342 7.07 2.57 10.63
C ARG A 342 8.41 3.04 11.19
N LYS A 343 9.45 2.19 11.18
CA LYS A 343 10.80 2.61 11.57
C LYS A 343 11.34 3.69 10.65
N ALA A 344 11.12 3.56 9.36
CA ALA A 344 11.54 4.58 8.39
C ALA A 344 10.86 5.93 8.66
N LEU A 345 9.54 5.93 8.91
CA LEU A 345 8.80 7.12 9.30
C LEU A 345 9.33 7.73 10.62
N LEU A 346 9.57 6.89 11.64
CA LEU A 346 10.15 7.33 12.89
C LEU A 346 11.51 8.03 12.69
N ILE A 347 12.41 7.40 11.93
CA ILE A 347 13.73 7.96 11.64
C ILE A 347 13.60 9.31 10.95
N ALA A 348 12.71 9.44 9.98
CA ALA A 348 12.44 10.69 9.28
C ALA A 348 11.88 11.78 10.22
N MET A 349 10.98 11.42 11.14
CA MET A 349 10.41 12.33 12.13
C MET A 349 11.40 12.73 13.23
N LEU A 350 12.41 11.90 13.50
CA LEU A 350 13.52 12.20 14.41
C LEU A 350 14.62 13.07 13.76
N THR A 351 14.42 13.49 12.51
CA THR A 351 15.36 14.33 11.76
C THR A 351 15.01 15.81 11.94
N PRO A 352 16.00 16.71 12.20
CA PRO A 352 15.76 18.13 12.39
C PRO A 352 15.59 18.85 11.03
N ASN A 353 14.51 18.55 10.29
CA ASN A 353 14.26 19.03 8.94
C ASN A 353 14.29 20.56 8.80
N ALA A 354 13.78 21.29 9.80
CA ALA A 354 13.81 22.74 9.79
C ALA A 354 15.26 23.29 9.78
N ARG A 355 16.16 22.68 10.57
CA ARG A 355 17.58 23.05 10.59
C ARG A 355 18.26 22.69 9.27
N PHE A 356 17.94 21.55 8.69
CA PHE A 356 18.48 21.14 7.39
C PHE A 356 18.06 22.10 6.27
N THR A 357 16.80 22.51 6.24
CA THR A 357 16.29 23.51 5.30
C THR A 357 16.99 24.87 5.49
N GLU A 358 17.21 25.29 6.72
CA GLU A 358 17.95 26.53 7.01
C GLU A 358 19.37 26.49 6.48
N LEU A 359 20.13 25.42 6.73
CA LEU A 359 21.50 25.23 6.23
C LEU A 359 21.56 25.22 4.71
N GLN A 360 20.62 24.54 4.05
CA GLN A 360 20.51 24.52 2.60
C GLN A 360 20.29 25.94 2.05
N ASN A 361 19.36 26.70 2.62
CA ASN A 361 19.03 28.05 2.17
C ASN A 361 20.17 29.04 2.39
N GLN A 362 21.01 28.79 3.39
CA GLN A 362 22.23 29.58 3.67
C GLN A 362 23.41 29.14 2.79
N GLY A 363 23.30 28.09 1.99
CA GLY A 363 24.38 27.51 1.21
C GLY A 363 25.45 26.79 2.05
N ASN A 364 25.16 26.49 3.33
CA ASN A 364 26.08 25.79 4.23
C ASN A 364 25.99 24.27 4.05
N LEU A 365 26.30 23.82 2.83
CA LEU A 365 26.11 22.42 2.41
C LEU A 365 27.06 21.45 3.09
N THR A 366 28.25 21.92 3.52
CA THR A 366 29.21 21.05 4.23
C THR A 366 28.69 20.68 5.61
N GLU A 367 28.19 21.64 6.39
CA GLU A 367 27.58 21.38 7.70
C GLU A 367 26.34 20.51 7.54
N LEU A 368 25.49 20.81 6.57
CA LEU A 368 24.30 20.02 6.26
C LEU A 368 24.66 18.56 6.02
N PHE A 369 25.64 18.29 5.14
CA PHE A 369 26.08 16.93 4.84
C PHE A 369 26.59 16.20 6.08
N VAL A 370 27.46 16.83 6.86
CA VAL A 370 28.00 16.24 8.10
C VAL A 370 26.87 15.90 9.09
N LEU A 371 25.92 16.80 9.32
CA LEU A 371 24.80 16.54 10.23
C LEU A 371 23.88 15.42 9.73
N GLN A 372 23.64 15.35 8.42
CA GLN A 372 22.85 14.25 7.83
C GLN A 372 23.53 12.89 8.02
N GLU A 373 24.85 12.82 7.95
CA GLU A 373 25.58 11.58 8.20
C GLU A 373 25.62 11.22 9.70
N GLU A 374 25.94 12.19 10.56
CA GLU A 374 26.05 11.94 12.00
C GLU A 374 24.73 11.47 12.66
N ILE A 375 23.58 12.00 12.20
CA ILE A 375 22.26 11.62 12.75
C ILE A 375 21.91 10.16 12.46
N LYS A 376 22.47 9.55 11.43
CA LYS A 376 22.25 8.12 11.11
C LYS A 376 22.71 7.21 12.26
N GLY A 377 23.71 7.64 13.05
CA GLY A 377 24.20 6.95 14.23
C GLY A 377 23.42 7.19 15.53
N TYR A 378 22.38 8.04 15.50
CA TYR A 378 21.59 8.33 16.70
C TYR A 378 20.75 7.12 17.12
N PRO A 379 20.44 6.96 18.43
CA PRO A 379 19.80 5.77 18.97
C PRO A 379 18.29 5.70 18.72
N TRP A 380 17.86 5.82 17.47
CA TRP A 380 16.46 5.74 17.05
C TRP A 380 15.80 4.39 17.44
N GLY A 381 16.59 3.30 17.47
CA GLY A 381 16.10 1.98 17.87
C GLY A 381 15.54 1.97 19.29
N ALA A 382 16.19 2.66 20.23
CA ALA A 382 15.69 2.77 21.61
C ALA A 382 14.37 3.57 21.68
N VAL A 383 14.19 4.57 20.80
CA VAL A 383 12.92 5.31 20.67
C VAL A 383 11.83 4.41 20.07
N TYR A 384 12.15 3.59 19.04
CA TYR A 384 11.20 2.66 18.47
C TYR A 384 10.77 1.58 19.46
N ASP A 385 11.68 1.05 20.25
CA ASP A 385 11.35 0.06 21.29
C ASP A 385 10.46 0.65 22.40
N GLU A 386 10.68 1.90 22.76
CA GLU A 386 9.78 2.61 23.69
C GLU A 386 8.41 2.88 23.05
N TYR A 387 8.37 3.24 21.78
CA TYR A 387 7.13 3.35 21.01
C TYR A 387 6.34 2.04 21.05
N CYS A 388 6.97 0.92 20.73
CA CYS A 388 6.33 -0.39 20.78
C CYS A 388 5.74 -0.70 22.17
N ARG A 389 6.51 -0.46 23.25
CA ARG A 389 6.03 -0.66 24.63
C ARG A 389 4.79 0.19 24.94
N ARG A 390 4.76 1.45 24.51
CA ARG A 390 3.61 2.34 24.71
C ARG A 390 2.38 1.93 23.93
N GLN A 391 2.59 1.36 22.75
CA GLN A 391 1.51 0.80 21.92
C GLN A 391 1.04 -0.58 22.40
N GLY A 392 1.68 -1.17 23.42
CA GLY A 392 1.33 -2.50 23.94
C GLY A 392 1.72 -3.64 23.01
N VAL A 393 2.68 -3.42 22.10
CA VAL A 393 3.17 -4.43 21.15
C VAL A 393 4.60 -4.86 21.49
N PRO A 394 5.05 -6.05 21.06
CA PRO A 394 6.39 -6.54 21.37
C PRO A 394 7.50 -5.62 20.86
N ALA A 395 8.44 -5.25 21.74
CA ALA A 395 9.63 -4.48 21.39
C ALA A 395 10.78 -5.41 20.94
N GLY A 396 11.75 -4.85 20.20
CA GLY A 396 12.91 -5.58 19.72
C GLY A 396 12.55 -6.82 18.91
N GLU A 397 13.19 -7.96 19.19
CA GLU A 397 12.97 -9.23 18.47
C GLU A 397 11.80 -10.06 19.05
N GLN A 398 11.16 -9.62 20.10
CA GLN A 398 10.11 -10.39 20.78
C GLN A 398 8.91 -10.71 19.87
N TRP A 399 8.61 -9.85 18.91
CA TRP A 399 7.53 -10.08 17.94
C TRP A 399 7.72 -11.38 17.14
N TYR A 400 8.97 -11.76 16.85
CA TYR A 400 9.23 -12.97 16.07
C TYR A 400 8.90 -14.24 16.88
N ARG A 401 9.11 -14.26 18.18
CA ARG A 401 8.68 -15.37 19.06
C ARG A 401 7.17 -15.58 19.03
N GLU A 402 6.43 -14.49 18.94
CA GLU A 402 4.98 -14.53 18.78
C GLU A 402 4.56 -15.13 17.42
N VAL A 403 5.32 -14.85 16.35
CA VAL A 403 5.12 -15.48 15.05
C VAL A 403 5.43 -16.98 15.09
N GLU A 404 6.56 -17.38 15.70
CA GLU A 404 6.91 -18.79 15.87
C GLU A 404 5.84 -19.58 16.66
N ASN A 405 5.29 -18.96 17.70
CA ASN A 405 4.21 -19.55 18.47
C ASN A 405 2.94 -19.71 17.64
N TYR A 406 2.57 -18.69 16.89
CA TYR A 406 1.41 -18.72 15.99
C TYR A 406 1.57 -19.79 14.88
N GLU A 407 2.76 -19.92 14.32
CA GLU A 407 3.08 -20.95 13.35
C GLU A 407 2.86 -22.36 13.94
N LYS A 408 3.41 -22.63 15.14
CA LYS A 408 3.33 -23.92 15.81
C LYS A 408 1.91 -24.28 16.27
N THR A 409 1.08 -23.31 16.58
CA THR A 409 -0.24 -23.54 17.17
C THR A 409 -1.40 -23.39 16.17
N VAL A 410 -1.24 -22.57 15.14
CA VAL A 410 -2.28 -22.25 14.17
C VAL A 410 -1.91 -22.70 12.75
N LEU A 411 -0.81 -22.14 12.19
CA LEU A 411 -0.49 -22.34 10.78
C LEU A 411 -0.18 -23.80 10.43
N VAL A 412 0.45 -24.55 11.35
CA VAL A 412 0.76 -25.98 11.18
C VAL A 412 -0.48 -26.84 10.93
N ASN A 413 -1.65 -26.39 11.39
CA ASN A 413 -2.91 -27.13 11.25
C ASN A 413 -3.65 -26.83 9.94
N ARG A 414 -3.18 -25.86 9.14
CA ARG A 414 -3.74 -25.52 7.83
C ARG A 414 -3.28 -26.51 6.78
N LYS A 415 -4.19 -26.92 5.91
CA LYS A 415 -3.93 -27.89 4.84
C LYS A 415 -3.53 -27.21 3.54
#